data_d19f459b6ecb68fdc44954cdbb332354
#
_entry.id   d19f459b6ecb68fdc44954cdbb332354
#
_cell.length_a   1.000
_cell.length_b   1.000
_cell.length_c   1.000
_cell.angle_alpha   90.00
_cell.angle_beta   90.00
_cell.angle_gamma   90.00
#
_symmetry.space_group_name_H-M   'P 1'
#
loop_
_entity.id
_entity.type
_entity.pdbx_description
1 polymer ?
#
loop_
_entity_poly.entity_id
_entity_poly.type
_entity_poly.pdbx_seq_one_letter_code
_entity_poly.pdbx_strand_id
1 'polypeptide(L)'
;MRANGFESASGTPLCGGCRGVGRCRLGVGELQLDGEVTQAPVRCNSVYHAGPGVAHGGWTAAVFDDVMGRSSIQRGTATVTASLKVDYLKPVPVDELLVIEVRVEAQAGRRWELSSIIRLAADDAPLARAEGLWLERRKGHFERHEEAMSAYREGKPG
;
A
#
# COMPACT_ATOMS: atom_id res chain seq x y z
N MET A 1 -25.46 -2.03 12.71
CA MET A 1 -24.63 -2.50 11.59
C MET A 1 -23.31 -1.78 11.69
N ARG A 2 -22.22 -2.48 11.97
CA ARG A 2 -20.90 -1.87 11.90
C ARG A 2 -20.59 -1.65 10.44
N ALA A 3 -20.30 -0.40 10.05
CA ALA A 3 -19.84 -0.07 8.72
C ALA A 3 -18.68 -1.01 8.36
N ASN A 4 -18.78 -1.66 7.22
CA ASN A 4 -17.70 -2.48 6.68
C ASN A 4 -16.46 -1.59 6.62
N GLY A 5 -15.36 -1.93 7.33
CA GLY A 5 -14.14 -1.14 7.49
C GLY A 5 -13.40 -0.76 6.20
N PHE A 6 -14.13 -0.63 5.10
CA PHE A 6 -13.68 -0.24 3.77
C PHE A 6 -13.99 1.21 3.41
N GLU A 7 -14.73 1.93 4.28
CA GLU A 7 -14.96 3.36 4.12
C GLU A 7 -13.92 4.16 4.90
N SER A 8 -13.21 5.03 4.23
CA SER A 8 -12.25 5.96 4.79
C SER A 8 -12.97 7.04 5.61
N ALA A 9 -13.30 6.75 6.85
CA ALA A 9 -13.71 7.75 7.82
C ALA A 9 -12.52 8.08 8.72
N SER A 10 -11.97 9.26 8.60
CA SER A 10 -10.96 9.88 9.47
C SER A 10 -9.69 9.03 9.74
N GLY A 11 -8.75 9.05 8.84
CA GLY A 11 -7.50 8.31 9.03
C GLY A 11 -6.44 8.75 8.04
N THR A 12 -5.55 7.87 7.67
CA THR A 12 -4.53 8.09 6.66
C THR A 12 -5.18 8.41 5.31
N PRO A 13 -4.82 9.52 4.67
CA PRO A 13 -5.47 9.94 3.44
C PRO A 13 -5.30 8.90 2.33
N LEU A 14 -6.33 8.76 1.51
CA LEU A 14 -6.27 7.97 0.28
C LEU A 14 -5.22 8.53 -0.68
N CYS A 15 -4.63 7.65 -1.50
CA CYS A 15 -3.75 8.07 -2.58
C CYS A 15 -4.49 8.96 -3.60
N GLY A 16 -3.74 9.71 -4.41
CA GLY A 16 -4.31 10.66 -5.38
C GLY A 16 -5.35 10.06 -6.31
N GLY A 17 -5.13 8.82 -6.77
CA GLY A 17 -6.04 8.11 -7.66
C GLY A 17 -7.36 7.66 -7.02
N CYS A 18 -7.41 7.55 -5.70
CA CYS A 18 -8.58 7.07 -4.96
C CYS A 18 -9.41 8.17 -4.32
N ARG A 19 -8.85 9.38 -4.13
CA ARG A 19 -9.54 10.51 -3.47
C ARG A 19 -10.88 10.86 -4.10
N GLY A 20 -10.94 10.88 -5.43
CA GLY A 20 -12.18 11.19 -6.16
C GLY A 20 -13.25 10.09 -6.08
N VAL A 21 -12.86 8.88 -5.68
CA VAL A 21 -13.76 7.73 -5.49
C VAL A 21 -14.22 7.61 -4.04
N GLY A 22 -13.47 8.18 -3.09
CA GLY A 22 -13.77 8.14 -1.66
C GLY A 22 -13.43 6.80 -0.98
N ARG A 23 -12.80 5.86 -1.70
CA ARG A 23 -12.38 4.55 -1.19
C ARG A 23 -11.15 4.05 -1.94
N CYS A 24 -10.37 3.18 -1.31
CA CYS A 24 -9.25 2.53 -1.98
C CYS A 24 -9.72 1.55 -3.04
N ARG A 25 -9.26 1.72 -4.29
CA ARG A 25 -9.60 0.83 -5.42
C ARG A 25 -9.00 -0.56 -5.28
N LEU A 26 -7.91 -0.70 -4.52
CA LEU A 26 -7.29 -1.98 -4.22
C LEU A 26 -8.05 -2.77 -3.14
N GLY A 27 -9.07 -2.18 -2.52
CA GLY A 27 -9.85 -2.83 -1.47
C GLY A 27 -9.21 -2.78 -0.08
N VAL A 28 -8.26 -1.85 0.13
CA VAL A 28 -7.69 -1.60 1.46
C VAL A 28 -8.64 -0.74 2.27
N GLY A 29 -8.98 -1.20 3.47
CA GLY A 29 -9.79 -0.46 4.42
C GLY A 29 -9.01 0.56 5.23
N GLU A 30 -9.56 0.95 6.37
CA GLU A 30 -8.93 1.94 7.25
C GLU A 30 -7.65 1.38 7.88
N LEU A 31 -6.58 2.17 7.82
CA LEU A 31 -5.33 1.85 8.48
C LEU A 31 -5.41 2.22 9.96
N GLN A 32 -5.12 1.27 10.82
CA GLN A 32 -5.04 1.44 12.27
C GLN A 32 -3.60 1.32 12.72
N LEU A 33 -3.14 2.31 13.49
CA LEU A 33 -1.81 2.32 14.09
C LEU A 33 -1.91 1.92 15.56
N ASP A 34 -1.27 0.82 15.92
CA ASP A 34 -1.12 0.36 17.30
C ASP A 34 0.38 0.19 17.61
N GLY A 35 0.93 1.14 18.37
CA GLY A 35 2.36 1.20 18.64
C GLY A 35 3.18 1.32 17.35
N GLU A 36 4.03 0.32 17.10
CA GLU A 36 4.88 0.27 15.91
C GLU A 36 4.25 -0.46 14.72
N VAL A 37 3.06 -1.00 14.90
CA VAL A 37 2.37 -1.81 13.90
C VAL A 37 1.24 -1.03 13.26
N THR A 38 1.19 -1.02 11.94
CA THR A 38 0.03 -0.57 11.17
C THR A 38 -0.71 -1.80 10.66
N GLN A 39 -2.02 -1.84 10.85
CA GLN A 39 -2.89 -2.90 10.31
C GLN A 39 -4.03 -2.32 9.50
N ALA A 40 -4.49 -3.07 8.50
CA ALA A 40 -5.69 -2.75 7.75
C ALA A 40 -6.41 -4.02 7.28
N PRO A 41 -7.75 -4.01 7.23
CA PRO A 41 -8.49 -5.02 6.51
C PRO A 41 -8.32 -4.79 5.00
N VAL A 42 -8.23 -5.87 4.24
CA VAL A 42 -8.07 -5.84 2.78
C VAL A 42 -8.97 -6.89 2.17
N ARG A 43 -9.56 -6.57 1.01
CA ARG A 43 -10.32 -7.53 0.21
C ARG A 43 -9.99 -7.34 -1.26
N CYS A 44 -9.51 -8.38 -1.90
CA CYS A 44 -9.27 -8.39 -3.33
C CYS A 44 -10.60 -8.54 -4.07
N ASN A 45 -10.99 -7.54 -4.84
CA ASN A 45 -12.14 -7.69 -5.72
C ASN A 45 -11.82 -8.67 -6.85
N SER A 46 -12.79 -9.49 -7.22
CA SER A 46 -12.65 -10.51 -8.28
C SER A 46 -12.23 -9.96 -9.65
N VAL A 47 -12.37 -8.66 -9.91
CA VAL A 47 -11.82 -8.03 -11.12
C VAL A 47 -10.30 -8.11 -11.23
N TYR A 48 -9.61 -8.33 -10.11
CA TYR A 48 -8.17 -8.51 -10.05
C TYR A 48 -7.72 -9.98 -10.01
N HIS A 49 -8.58 -10.93 -10.34
CA HIS A 49 -8.16 -12.32 -10.38
C HIS A 49 -7.17 -12.59 -11.54
N ALA A 50 -6.23 -13.50 -11.31
CA ALA A 50 -5.35 -14.03 -12.36
C ALA A 50 -5.78 -15.44 -12.78
N GLY A 51 -5.91 -16.34 -11.82
CA GLY A 51 -6.52 -17.63 -11.98
C GLY A 51 -7.85 -17.73 -11.23
N PRO A 52 -8.64 -18.80 -11.41
CA PRO A 52 -9.93 -18.96 -10.74
C PRO A 52 -9.80 -18.79 -9.22
N GLY A 53 -10.44 -17.77 -8.65
CA GLY A 53 -10.45 -17.52 -7.22
C GLY A 53 -9.14 -16.98 -6.63
N VAL A 54 -8.13 -16.67 -7.44
CA VAL A 54 -6.80 -16.23 -6.99
C VAL A 54 -6.50 -14.82 -7.46
N ALA A 55 -6.09 -13.95 -6.55
CA ALA A 55 -5.67 -12.59 -6.84
C ALA A 55 -4.42 -12.55 -7.74
N HIS A 56 -4.38 -11.60 -8.66
CA HIS A 56 -3.20 -11.32 -9.46
C HIS A 56 -2.02 -10.91 -8.55
N GLY A 57 -0.83 -11.44 -8.81
CA GLY A 57 0.36 -11.12 -8.01
C GLY A 57 0.69 -9.63 -8.00
N GLY A 58 0.44 -8.93 -9.10
CA GLY A 58 0.58 -7.47 -9.19
C GLY A 58 -0.39 -6.71 -8.26
N TRP A 59 -1.61 -7.22 -8.04
CA TRP A 59 -2.53 -6.65 -7.04
C TRP A 59 -1.94 -6.79 -5.64
N THR A 60 -1.44 -7.96 -5.27
CA THR A 60 -0.80 -8.22 -3.98
C THR A 60 0.39 -7.28 -3.75
N ALA A 61 1.26 -7.11 -4.75
CA ALA A 61 2.37 -6.17 -4.69
C ALA A 61 1.90 -4.72 -4.54
N ALA A 62 0.85 -4.31 -5.27
CA ALA A 62 0.27 -2.96 -5.16
C ALA A 62 -0.32 -2.69 -3.78
N VAL A 63 -0.96 -3.67 -3.14
CA VAL A 63 -1.46 -3.55 -1.76
C VAL A 63 -0.32 -3.35 -0.77
N PHE A 64 0.76 -4.12 -0.90
CA PHE A 64 1.95 -3.91 -0.06
C PHE A 64 2.53 -2.51 -0.26
N ASP A 65 2.72 -2.08 -1.49
CA ASP A 65 3.26 -0.75 -1.79
C ASP A 65 2.39 0.37 -1.18
N ASP A 66 1.08 0.30 -1.36
CA ASP A 66 0.13 1.30 -0.83
C ASP A 66 0.16 1.35 0.70
N VAL A 67 -0.02 0.21 1.37
CA VAL A 67 -0.15 0.19 2.84
C VAL A 67 1.18 0.49 3.52
N MET A 68 2.29 -0.05 3.02
CA MET A 68 3.62 0.23 3.56
C MET A 68 3.98 1.72 3.41
N GLY A 69 3.74 2.33 2.26
CA GLY A 69 3.94 3.77 2.07
C GLY A 69 3.02 4.62 2.94
N ARG A 70 1.75 4.26 3.06
CA ARG A 70 0.79 4.99 3.90
C ARG A 70 1.08 4.84 5.40
N SER A 71 1.72 3.76 5.83
CA SER A 71 2.12 3.57 7.22
C SER A 71 3.14 4.62 7.68
N SER A 72 4.01 5.09 6.80
CA SER A 72 4.91 6.20 7.09
C SER A 72 4.18 7.54 7.20
N ILE A 73 3.15 7.74 6.38
CA ILE A 73 2.29 8.94 6.44
C ILE A 73 1.55 9.03 7.78
N GLN A 74 1.04 7.91 8.29
CA GLN A 74 0.44 7.86 9.63
C GLN A 74 1.41 8.30 10.73
N ARG A 75 2.70 8.12 10.51
CA ARG A 75 3.79 8.55 11.41
C ARG A 75 4.32 9.95 11.11
N GLY A 76 3.60 10.71 10.27
CA GLY A 76 3.92 12.09 9.94
C GLY A 76 4.97 12.27 8.83
N THR A 77 5.39 11.21 8.14
CA THR A 77 6.44 11.27 7.12
C THR A 77 5.94 10.79 5.78
N ALA A 78 5.94 11.67 4.78
CA ALA A 78 5.64 11.29 3.40
C ALA A 78 6.87 10.66 2.74
N THR A 79 6.71 9.46 2.20
CA THR A 79 7.78 8.70 1.57
C THR A 79 7.44 8.33 0.13
N VAL A 80 8.46 7.90 -0.60
CA VAL A 80 8.36 7.28 -1.91
C VAL A 80 9.07 5.92 -1.89
N THR A 81 8.51 4.97 -2.61
CA THR A 81 9.04 3.61 -2.71
C THR A 81 10.36 3.61 -3.49
N ALA A 82 11.41 3.09 -2.89
CA ALA A 82 12.70 2.89 -3.56
C ALA A 82 12.86 1.43 -4.02
N SER A 83 12.43 0.47 -3.19
CA SER A 83 12.42 -0.94 -3.56
C SER A 83 11.36 -1.70 -2.79
N LEU A 84 10.84 -2.74 -3.40
CA LEU A 84 9.86 -3.66 -2.83
C LEU A 84 10.18 -5.07 -3.29
N LYS A 85 10.35 -5.98 -2.33
CA LYS A 85 10.46 -7.42 -2.56
C LYS A 85 9.21 -8.09 -2.00
N VAL A 86 8.58 -8.95 -2.77
CA VAL A 86 7.38 -9.70 -2.36
C VAL A 86 7.66 -11.19 -2.47
N ASP A 87 7.38 -11.91 -1.40
CA ASP A 87 7.43 -13.37 -1.34
C ASP A 87 5.97 -13.90 -1.27
N TYR A 88 5.59 -14.69 -2.27
CA TYR A 88 4.26 -15.31 -2.38
C TYR A 88 4.30 -16.68 -1.73
N LEU A 89 3.68 -16.85 -0.57
CA LEU A 89 3.74 -18.09 0.22
C LEU A 89 2.63 -19.05 -0.16
N LYS A 90 1.42 -18.53 -0.41
CA LYS A 90 0.22 -19.25 -0.79
C LYS A 90 -0.60 -18.42 -1.76
N PRO A 91 -1.50 -19.01 -2.56
CA PRO A 91 -2.45 -18.26 -3.36
C PRO A 91 -3.27 -17.31 -2.48
N VAL A 92 -3.38 -16.04 -2.87
CA VAL A 92 -4.20 -15.05 -2.19
C VAL A 92 -5.62 -15.13 -2.75
N PRO A 93 -6.64 -15.46 -1.95
CA PRO A 93 -8.01 -15.60 -2.46
C PRO A 93 -8.63 -14.24 -2.78
N VAL A 94 -9.47 -14.19 -3.82
CA VAL A 94 -10.35 -13.05 -4.09
C VAL A 94 -11.59 -13.13 -3.21
N ASP A 95 -12.21 -11.97 -2.96
CA ASP A 95 -13.47 -11.79 -2.22
C ASP A 95 -13.45 -12.25 -0.75
N GLU A 96 -12.30 -12.73 -0.26
CA GLU A 96 -12.11 -13.08 1.14
C GLU A 96 -11.55 -11.92 1.95
N LEU A 97 -11.85 -11.90 3.24
CA LEU A 97 -11.28 -10.91 4.16
C LEU A 97 -9.84 -11.29 4.50
N LEU A 98 -8.95 -10.35 4.24
CA LEU A 98 -7.54 -10.42 4.55
C LEU A 98 -7.17 -9.33 5.55
N VAL A 99 -6.08 -9.53 6.26
CA VAL A 99 -5.46 -8.52 7.11
C VAL A 99 -4.03 -8.31 6.65
N ILE A 100 -3.67 -7.06 6.41
CA ILE A 100 -2.28 -6.65 6.18
C ILE A 100 -1.72 -6.00 7.43
N GLU A 101 -0.51 -6.37 7.80
CA GLU A 101 0.25 -5.81 8.91
C GLU A 101 1.56 -5.26 8.39
N VAL A 102 1.93 -4.05 8.82
CA VAL A 102 3.19 -3.39 8.47
C VAL A 102 3.96 -3.02 9.73
N ARG A 103 5.27 -3.26 9.73
CA ARG A 103 6.21 -2.88 10.78
C ARG A 103 7.32 -2.00 10.21
N VAL A 104 7.76 -1.06 11.03
CA VAL A 104 8.98 -0.30 10.78
C VAL A 104 10.13 -1.10 11.39
N GLU A 105 11.00 -1.63 10.53
CA GLU A 105 12.17 -2.41 10.97
C GLU A 105 13.35 -1.51 11.34
N ALA A 106 13.55 -0.45 10.56
CA ALA A 106 14.57 0.55 10.82
C ALA A 106 14.21 1.90 10.18
N GLN A 107 14.67 2.96 10.82
CA GLN A 107 14.63 4.31 10.29
C GLN A 107 15.97 5.00 10.55
N ALA A 108 16.62 5.47 9.49
CA ALA A 108 17.87 6.19 9.58
C ALA A 108 17.89 7.33 8.55
N GLY A 109 17.90 8.57 9.04
CA GLY A 109 17.77 9.74 8.21
C GLY A 109 16.50 9.69 7.37
N ARG A 110 16.64 9.74 6.04
CA ARG A 110 15.51 9.65 5.11
C ARG A 110 15.07 8.21 4.77
N ARG A 111 15.77 7.20 5.27
CA ARG A 111 15.53 5.78 4.93
C ARG A 111 14.58 5.15 5.94
N TRP A 112 13.57 4.47 5.40
CA TRP A 112 12.60 3.68 6.15
C TRP A 112 12.64 2.24 5.62
N GLU A 113 13.06 1.31 6.42
CA GLU A 113 13.00 -0.12 6.11
C GLU A 113 11.74 -0.69 6.74
N LEU A 114 10.88 -1.23 5.91
CA LEU A 114 9.57 -1.74 6.32
C LEU A 114 9.45 -3.21 5.97
N SER A 115 8.73 -3.94 6.82
CA SER A 115 8.27 -5.30 6.53
C SER A 115 6.76 -5.37 6.60
N SER A 116 6.17 -6.34 5.92
CA SER A 116 4.73 -6.52 5.91
C SER A 116 4.35 -7.98 5.66
N ILE A 117 3.14 -8.33 6.10
CA ILE A 117 2.55 -9.65 5.87
C ILE A 117 1.06 -9.50 5.59
N ILE A 118 0.56 -10.27 4.64
CA ILE A 118 -0.87 -10.47 4.39
C ILE A 118 -1.27 -11.84 4.91
N ARG A 119 -2.33 -11.89 5.70
CA ARG A 119 -2.91 -13.09 6.30
C ARG A 119 -4.37 -13.24 5.92
N LEU A 120 -4.84 -14.48 5.85
CA LEU A 120 -6.27 -14.76 5.78
C LEU A 120 -6.90 -14.48 7.16
N ALA A 121 -7.94 -13.67 7.20
CA ALA A 121 -8.56 -13.28 8.48
C ALA A 121 -9.22 -14.44 9.21
N ALA A 122 -9.68 -15.48 8.48
CA ALA A 122 -10.43 -16.60 9.05
C ALA A 122 -9.58 -17.52 9.96
N ASP A 123 -8.31 -17.71 9.63
CA ASP A 123 -7.43 -18.67 10.32
C ASP A 123 -6.01 -18.14 10.58
N ASP A 124 -5.77 -16.86 10.31
CA ASP A 124 -4.48 -16.18 10.45
C ASP A 124 -3.35 -16.76 9.58
N ALA A 125 -3.71 -17.54 8.55
CA ALA A 125 -2.74 -18.15 7.64
C ALA A 125 -1.95 -17.09 6.86
N PRO A 126 -0.60 -17.12 6.88
CA PRO A 126 0.22 -16.21 6.11
C PRO A 126 0.14 -16.57 4.62
N LEU A 127 -0.16 -15.57 3.78
CA LEU A 127 -0.35 -15.73 2.34
C LEU A 127 0.79 -15.10 1.53
N ALA A 128 1.27 -13.93 1.94
CA ALA A 128 2.37 -13.24 1.29
C ALA A 128 3.12 -12.37 2.30
N ARG A 129 4.39 -12.10 2.02
CA ARG A 129 5.25 -11.18 2.79
C ARG A 129 5.91 -10.19 1.87
N ALA A 130 6.26 -9.03 2.42
CA ALA A 130 7.04 -8.03 1.72
C ALA A 130 8.07 -7.37 2.62
N GLU A 131 9.17 -6.99 2.01
CA GLU A 131 10.21 -6.15 2.58
C GLU A 131 10.52 -5.04 1.59
N GLY A 132 10.85 -3.86 2.06
CA GLY A 132 11.20 -2.78 1.15
C GLY A 132 11.80 -1.57 1.83
N LEU A 133 12.27 -0.68 0.96
CA LEU A 133 12.88 0.58 1.33
C LEU A 133 12.02 1.72 0.80
N TRP A 134 11.65 2.61 1.71
CA TRP A 134 11.02 3.89 1.40
C TRP A 134 11.98 5.02 1.75
N LEU A 135 11.91 6.08 0.99
CA LEU A 135 12.71 7.28 1.21
C LEU A 135 11.79 8.45 1.51
N GLU A 136 12.08 9.19 2.58
CA GLU A 136 11.39 10.43 2.86
C GLU A 136 11.41 11.35 1.63
N ARG A 137 10.23 11.81 1.24
CA ARG A 137 10.03 12.63 0.07
C ARG A 137 10.68 14.01 0.26
N ARG A 138 11.53 14.40 -0.69
CA ARG A 138 12.09 15.74 -0.72
C ARG A 138 11.02 16.77 -1.11
N LYS A 139 11.11 17.96 -0.55
CA LYS A 139 10.27 19.09 -0.97
C LYS A 139 10.40 19.30 -2.48
N GLY A 140 9.28 19.53 -3.15
CA GLY A 140 9.25 19.71 -4.60
C GLY A 140 9.48 18.43 -5.42
N HIS A 141 9.32 17.24 -4.82
CA HIS A 141 9.56 15.97 -5.53
C HIS A 141 8.65 15.76 -6.74
N PHE A 142 7.36 16.02 -6.58
CA PHE A 142 6.38 15.84 -7.66
C PHE A 142 6.38 17.01 -8.63
N GLU A 143 6.64 18.21 -8.15
CA GLU A 143 6.74 19.41 -8.99
C GLU A 143 7.88 19.26 -10.02
N ARG A 144 9.06 18.80 -9.57
CA ARG A 144 10.18 18.50 -10.48
C ARG A 144 9.86 17.41 -11.49
N HIS A 145 9.09 16.39 -11.07
CA HIS A 145 8.62 15.35 -11.99
C HIS A 145 7.67 15.94 -13.05
N GLU A 146 6.73 16.76 -12.65
CA GLU A 146 5.76 17.37 -13.55
C GLU A 146 6.43 18.32 -14.55
N GLU A 147 7.37 19.13 -14.10
CA GLU A 147 8.21 19.97 -14.96
C GLU A 147 8.97 19.13 -16.00
N ALA A 148 9.63 18.04 -15.57
CA ALA A 148 10.35 17.15 -16.46
C ALA A 148 9.40 16.49 -17.50
N MET A 149 8.22 16.06 -17.07
CA MET A 149 7.23 15.45 -17.97
C MET A 149 6.63 16.46 -18.95
N SER A 150 6.45 17.69 -18.54
CA SER A 150 5.99 18.78 -19.42
C SER A 150 7.04 19.07 -20.49
N ALA A 151 8.31 19.19 -20.11
CA ALA A 151 9.42 19.37 -21.07
C ALA A 151 9.51 18.22 -22.09
N TYR A 152 9.36 16.98 -21.61
CA TYR A 152 9.33 15.79 -22.48
C TYR A 152 8.19 15.84 -23.50
N ARG A 153 6.97 16.19 -23.08
CA ARG A 153 5.78 16.31 -23.96
C ARG A 153 5.93 17.42 -25.00
N GLU A 154 6.65 18.48 -24.65
CA GLU A 154 6.95 19.61 -25.55
C GLU A 154 8.14 19.33 -26.49
N GLY A 155 8.76 18.14 -26.41
CA GLY A 155 9.91 17.75 -27.23
C GLY A 155 11.21 18.50 -26.89
N LYS A 156 11.28 19.09 -25.70
CA LYS A 156 12.51 19.77 -25.24
C LYS A 156 13.47 18.73 -24.65
N PRO A 157 14.76 18.69 -25.07
CA PRO A 157 15.74 17.85 -24.41
C PRO A 157 15.91 18.30 -22.96
N GLY A 158 15.91 17.33 -22.02
CA GLY A 158 16.15 17.57 -20.59
C GLY A 158 17.61 17.79 -20.29
#